data_dcdf752ad82b3b982e9ff7b57168cae4
#
_entry.id   dcdf752ad82b3b982e9ff7b57168cae4
#
_cell.length_a   1.000
_cell.length_b   1.000
_cell.length_c   1.000
_cell.angle_alpha   90.00
_cell.angle_beta   90.00
_cell.angle_gamma   90.00
#
_symmetry.space_group_name_H-M   'P 1'
#
loop_
_entity.id
_entity.type
_entity.pdbx_description
1 polymer ?
#
loop_
_entity_poly.entity_id
_entity_poly.type
_entity_poly.pdbx_seq_one_letter_code
_entity_poly.pdbx_strand_id
1 'polypeptide(L)'
;MNLRGLVLDYLHNLQAQGVQRLAVDDEARAVLRAWMLAAKRGGVAVPVAPPMPEPVAQGMPMPQDPMDDRPIPPPADSGEPEAPVTKLGVNLDEPLPEEPRVQEEEIPFFRPGGSNAEEAWANMRRLLPTWAPLRQLGTLRDKLIMPQGCRTADIAFVGDAPGYYDEKAGLPFQGEAGGKLDGMLKAMGLTREQVYLTQLLKFRPSQPRQTLNTRPPSDKELLFSRPVVDFEMALVQPRVIVALGVIAARGLLQQGNLPLAAYQERVWEYNGIPVVVTHHPSYLLRTSDLGERRRLWEEMLRVMEMAGLPINDKQRGYFLAKSGA
;
A
#
# COMPACT_ATOMS: atom_id res chain seq x y z
N MET A 1 -6.99 -23.61 -2.44
CA MET A 1 -5.79 -22.97 -1.85
C MET A 1 -5.88 -23.16 -0.34
N ASN A 2 -4.88 -23.79 0.31
CA ASN A 2 -4.98 -24.14 1.73
C ASN A 2 -4.57 -22.92 2.58
N LEU A 3 -5.52 -22.24 3.21
CA LEU A 3 -5.32 -21.07 4.05
C LEU A 3 -4.26 -21.29 5.14
N ARG A 4 -4.18 -22.52 5.66
CA ARG A 4 -3.19 -22.92 6.67
C ARG A 4 -1.74 -22.86 6.14
N GLY A 5 -1.52 -23.27 4.88
CA GLY A 5 -0.21 -23.19 4.22
C GLY A 5 0.24 -21.73 4.08
N LEU A 6 -0.67 -20.87 3.60
CA LEU A 6 -0.41 -19.43 3.43
C LEU A 6 -0.02 -18.73 4.73
N VAL A 7 -0.69 -19.07 5.84
CA VAL A 7 -0.36 -18.46 7.15
C VAL A 7 0.98 -18.95 7.68
N LEU A 8 1.30 -20.25 7.49
CA LEU A 8 2.60 -20.80 7.89
C LEU A 8 3.74 -20.21 7.07
N ASP A 9 3.56 -20.05 5.76
CA ASP A 9 4.56 -19.40 4.88
C ASP A 9 4.76 -17.93 5.23
N TYR A 10 3.69 -17.23 5.59
CA TYR A 10 3.76 -15.86 6.06
C TYR A 10 4.55 -15.75 7.38
N LEU A 11 4.27 -16.64 8.36
CA LEU A 11 4.97 -16.69 9.63
C LEU A 11 6.45 -17.03 9.47
N HIS A 12 6.80 -17.98 8.60
CA HIS A 12 8.19 -18.32 8.28
C HIS A 12 8.92 -17.13 7.61
N ASN A 13 8.24 -16.42 6.73
CA ASN A 13 8.82 -15.24 6.08
C ASN A 13 9.10 -14.10 7.09
N LEU A 14 8.19 -13.89 8.03
CA LEU A 14 8.41 -12.92 9.12
C LEU A 14 9.57 -13.34 10.04
N GLN A 15 9.67 -14.62 10.36
CA GLN A 15 10.80 -15.15 11.15
C GLN A 15 12.13 -14.98 10.42
N ALA A 16 12.18 -15.23 9.12
CA ALA A 16 13.34 -14.98 8.28
C ALA A 16 13.73 -13.50 8.19
N GLN A 17 12.78 -12.59 8.38
CA GLN A 17 12.99 -11.15 8.47
C GLN A 17 13.38 -10.65 9.88
N GLY A 18 13.58 -11.57 10.84
CA GLY A 18 13.98 -11.24 12.20
C GLY A 18 12.86 -10.79 13.13
N VAL A 19 11.59 -10.97 12.74
CA VAL A 19 10.44 -10.65 13.60
C VAL A 19 10.24 -11.76 14.62
N GLN A 20 10.63 -11.51 15.87
CA GLN A 20 10.52 -12.49 16.96
C GLN A 20 9.19 -12.48 17.69
N ARG A 21 8.37 -11.43 17.53
CA ARG A 21 7.03 -11.32 18.16
C ARG A 21 6.06 -10.63 17.20
N LEU A 22 4.87 -11.22 17.06
CA LEU A 22 3.74 -10.65 16.35
C LEU A 22 2.67 -10.25 17.37
N ALA A 23 2.23 -9.00 17.30
CA ALA A 23 1.00 -8.60 17.97
C ALA A 23 -0.17 -9.22 17.20
N VAL A 24 -0.97 -10.05 17.85
CA VAL A 24 -2.15 -10.71 17.27
C VAL A 24 -3.37 -10.15 18.03
N ASP A 25 -4.36 -9.69 17.29
CA ASP A 25 -5.64 -9.26 17.87
C ASP A 25 -6.45 -10.46 18.42
N ASP A 26 -7.53 -10.18 19.11
CA ASP A 26 -8.32 -11.21 19.77
C ASP A 26 -9.02 -12.14 18.77
N GLU A 27 -9.36 -11.66 17.59
CA GLU A 27 -9.97 -12.45 16.53
C GLU A 27 -8.96 -13.45 15.95
N ALA A 28 -7.75 -13.01 15.64
CA ALA A 28 -6.67 -13.88 15.20
C ALA A 28 -6.26 -14.88 16.28
N ARG A 29 -6.28 -14.49 17.56
CA ARG A 29 -6.07 -15.42 18.70
C ARG A 29 -7.15 -16.46 18.79
N ALA A 30 -8.42 -16.12 18.59
CA ALA A 30 -9.53 -17.05 18.56
C ALA A 30 -9.39 -18.09 17.44
N VAL A 31 -9.01 -17.65 16.24
CA VAL A 31 -8.75 -18.50 15.09
C VAL A 31 -7.59 -19.47 15.35
N LEU A 32 -6.48 -18.96 15.90
CA LEU A 32 -5.31 -19.78 16.26
C LEU A 32 -5.65 -20.83 17.33
N ARG A 33 -6.44 -20.46 18.35
CA ARG A 33 -6.93 -21.41 19.38
C ARG A 33 -7.82 -22.49 18.77
N ALA A 34 -8.75 -22.12 17.90
CA ALA A 34 -9.61 -23.07 17.19
C ALA A 34 -8.79 -24.06 16.37
N TRP A 35 -7.74 -23.61 15.70
CA TRP A 35 -6.82 -24.47 14.94
C TRP A 35 -6.00 -25.41 15.81
N MET A 36 -5.48 -24.91 16.95
CA MET A 36 -4.75 -25.76 17.90
C MET A 36 -5.64 -26.85 18.50
N LEU A 37 -6.90 -26.53 18.80
CA LEU A 37 -7.88 -27.52 19.31
C LEU A 37 -8.27 -28.54 18.22
N ALA A 38 -8.42 -28.12 16.98
CA ALA A 38 -8.68 -29.02 15.86
C ALA A 38 -7.48 -29.95 15.59
N ALA A 39 -6.25 -29.44 15.72
CA ALA A 39 -5.04 -30.26 15.59
C ALA A 39 -4.88 -31.29 16.71
N LYS A 40 -5.35 -31.01 17.94
CA LYS A 40 -5.33 -31.95 19.08
C LYS A 40 -6.42 -33.07 18.99
N ARG A 41 -7.47 -32.84 18.20
CA ARG A 41 -8.61 -33.77 18.07
C ARG A 41 -8.47 -34.86 16.99
N GLY A 42 -7.31 -35.00 16.40
CA GLY A 42 -6.99 -36.15 15.55
C GLY A 42 -6.94 -35.85 14.05
N GLY A 43 -5.78 -35.98 13.52
CA GLY A 43 -5.48 -36.72 12.32
C GLY A 43 -6.10 -36.23 11.03
N VAL A 44 -5.60 -35.14 10.46
CA VAL A 44 -5.55 -35.03 9.00
C VAL A 44 -4.09 -35.03 8.58
N ALA A 45 -3.69 -36.10 7.87
CA ALA A 45 -2.35 -36.26 7.33
C ALA A 45 -2.00 -35.00 6.47
N VAL A 46 -0.84 -34.44 6.76
CA VAL A 46 -0.29 -33.35 5.98
C VAL A 46 0.16 -33.91 4.63
N PRO A 47 -0.36 -33.47 3.48
CA PRO A 47 0.26 -33.78 2.20
C PRO A 47 1.64 -33.13 2.16
N VAL A 48 2.68 -33.93 2.04
CA VAL A 48 4.03 -33.49 1.74
C VAL A 48 3.99 -32.82 0.36
N ALA A 49 4.37 -31.57 0.29
CA ALA A 49 4.51 -30.87 -0.98
C ALA A 49 5.58 -31.54 -1.85
N PRO A 50 5.35 -31.69 -3.16
CA PRO A 50 6.37 -32.23 -4.06
C PRO A 50 7.57 -31.26 -4.08
N PRO A 51 8.82 -31.78 -4.25
CA PRO A 51 10.02 -30.95 -4.29
C PRO A 51 9.93 -29.99 -5.48
N MET A 52 10.26 -28.73 -5.22
CA MET A 52 10.40 -27.71 -6.28
C MET A 52 11.53 -28.11 -7.23
N PRO A 53 11.36 -27.94 -8.54
CA PRO A 53 12.45 -28.16 -9.49
C PRO A 53 13.58 -27.15 -9.22
N GLU A 54 14.80 -27.65 -9.24
CA GLU A 54 16.01 -26.85 -9.10
C GLU A 54 16.13 -25.81 -10.21
N PRO A 55 16.59 -24.57 -9.93
CA PRO A 55 16.80 -23.58 -10.95
C PRO A 55 17.96 -24.01 -11.85
N VAL A 56 17.68 -24.16 -13.15
CA VAL A 56 18.71 -24.39 -14.18
C VAL A 56 19.55 -23.12 -14.30
N ALA A 57 20.79 -23.19 -13.87
CA ALA A 57 21.78 -22.14 -14.02
C ALA A 57 22.15 -21.99 -15.51
N GLN A 58 21.72 -20.94 -16.16
CA GLN A 58 22.34 -20.48 -17.40
C GLN A 58 23.40 -19.44 -17.04
N GLY A 59 24.66 -19.77 -17.37
CA GLY A 59 25.83 -19.02 -17.00
C GLY A 59 25.95 -17.68 -17.72
N MET A 60 26.32 -16.67 -16.94
CA MET A 60 27.02 -15.48 -17.41
C MET A 60 28.37 -15.41 -16.70
N PRO A 61 29.47 -15.03 -17.37
CA PRO A 61 30.81 -15.07 -16.79
C PRO A 61 31.00 -13.93 -15.77
N MET A 62 31.45 -14.32 -14.58
CA MET A 62 31.93 -13.41 -13.55
C MET A 62 33.38 -12.99 -13.82
N PRO A 63 33.79 -11.76 -13.47
CA PRO A 63 35.19 -11.35 -13.49
C PRO A 63 35.99 -12.09 -12.42
N GLN A 64 37.17 -12.56 -12.77
CA GLN A 64 38.12 -13.23 -11.87
C GLN A 64 38.93 -12.18 -11.12
N ASP A 65 38.83 -12.17 -9.80
CA ASP A 65 39.82 -11.55 -8.92
C ASP A 65 40.65 -12.66 -8.27
N PRO A 66 41.97 -12.43 -8.03
CA PRO A 66 42.92 -13.47 -7.70
C PRO A 66 42.81 -13.99 -6.26
N MET A 67 42.91 -15.29 -6.14
CA MET A 67 42.87 -16.10 -4.93
C MET A 67 43.88 -15.66 -3.87
N ASP A 68 43.43 -15.45 -2.64
CA ASP A 68 44.24 -15.50 -1.45
C ASP A 68 44.11 -16.89 -0.80
N ASP A 69 45.15 -17.67 -0.95
CA ASP A 69 45.25 -19.09 -0.55
C ASP A 69 45.70 -19.15 0.92
N ARG A 70 44.75 -19.13 1.87
CA ARG A 70 45.03 -19.45 3.28
C ARG A 70 44.10 -20.55 3.78
N PRO A 71 44.64 -21.62 4.41
CA PRO A 71 43.84 -22.72 4.91
C PRO A 71 43.02 -22.31 6.14
N ILE A 72 41.75 -22.66 6.13
CA ILE A 72 40.80 -22.48 7.25
C ILE A 72 41.12 -23.54 8.31
N PRO A 73 41.35 -23.18 9.59
CA PRO A 73 41.50 -24.14 10.65
C PRO A 73 40.16 -24.85 10.97
N PRO A 74 40.21 -26.12 11.43
CA PRO A 74 39.02 -26.87 11.79
C PRO A 74 38.33 -26.26 13.03
N PRO A 75 36.97 -26.37 13.13
CA PRO A 75 36.26 -25.87 14.30
C PRO A 75 36.63 -26.64 15.57
N ALA A 76 36.94 -25.89 16.64
CA ALA A 76 37.18 -26.44 17.96
C ALA A 76 35.87 -27.01 18.53
N ASP A 77 35.97 -28.23 19.04
CA ASP A 77 34.95 -28.93 19.81
C ASP A 77 34.79 -28.20 21.16
N SER A 78 33.74 -27.38 21.28
CA SER A 78 33.31 -26.79 22.54
C SER A 78 32.01 -27.44 22.98
N GLY A 79 32.16 -28.49 23.81
CA GLY A 79 31.05 -29.06 24.57
C GLY A 79 30.50 -27.99 25.53
N GLU A 80 29.39 -27.38 25.20
CA GLU A 80 28.60 -26.60 26.14
C GLU A 80 27.56 -27.47 26.83
N PRO A 81 27.37 -27.35 28.15
CA PRO A 81 26.36 -28.10 28.89
C PRO A 81 24.97 -27.58 28.55
N GLU A 82 24.03 -28.52 28.27
CA GLU A 82 22.64 -28.23 28.08
C GLU A 82 22.07 -27.45 29.28
N ALA A 83 21.64 -26.20 29.04
CA ALA A 83 20.91 -25.42 30.01
C ALA A 83 19.49 -25.99 30.20
N PRO A 84 18.93 -26.06 31.41
CA PRO A 84 17.63 -26.63 31.66
C PRO A 84 16.53 -25.81 30.97
N VAL A 85 15.67 -26.49 30.20
CA VAL A 85 14.49 -25.92 29.56
C VAL A 85 13.52 -25.45 30.63
N THR A 86 13.56 -24.18 30.96
CA THR A 86 12.58 -23.55 31.85
C THR A 86 11.25 -23.48 31.12
N LYS A 87 10.28 -24.27 31.54
CA LYS A 87 8.88 -24.14 31.11
C LYS A 87 8.41 -22.76 31.51
N LEU A 88 8.25 -21.85 30.56
CA LEU A 88 7.53 -20.59 30.76
C LEU A 88 6.08 -20.92 31.10
N GLY A 89 5.74 -20.87 32.40
CA GLY A 89 4.38 -20.88 32.87
C GLY A 89 3.72 -19.56 32.48
N VAL A 90 2.91 -19.59 31.43
CA VAL A 90 2.00 -18.47 31.14
C VAL A 90 0.86 -18.57 32.14
N ASN A 91 0.80 -17.64 33.06
CA ASN A 91 -0.30 -17.49 34.01
C ASN A 91 -1.50 -16.90 33.23
N LEU A 92 -2.50 -17.75 32.94
CA LEU A 92 -3.68 -17.38 32.11
C LEU A 92 -4.73 -16.59 32.92
N ASP A 93 -4.54 -16.43 34.22
CA ASP A 93 -5.49 -15.75 35.11
C ASP A 93 -5.08 -14.31 35.48
N GLU A 94 -3.95 -13.81 34.96
CA GLU A 94 -3.56 -12.42 35.18
C GLU A 94 -4.36 -11.52 34.24
N PRO A 95 -5.10 -10.50 34.77
CA PRO A 95 -5.79 -9.56 33.92
C PRO A 95 -4.74 -8.83 33.06
N LEU A 96 -4.98 -8.85 31.74
CA LEU A 96 -4.13 -8.14 30.78
C LEU A 96 -4.05 -6.66 31.21
N PRO A 97 -2.87 -6.03 31.17
CA PRO A 97 -2.77 -4.59 31.37
C PRO A 97 -3.72 -3.94 30.38
N GLU A 98 -4.60 -3.05 30.90
CA GLU A 98 -5.48 -2.25 30.04
C GLU A 98 -4.61 -1.58 28.99
N GLU A 99 -4.89 -1.86 27.72
CA GLU A 99 -4.23 -1.15 26.63
C GLU A 99 -4.49 0.35 26.86
N PRO A 100 -3.44 1.19 26.74
CA PRO A 100 -3.65 2.62 26.88
C PRO A 100 -4.73 2.99 25.86
N ARG A 101 -5.89 3.45 26.36
CA ARG A 101 -6.96 4.01 25.54
C ARG A 101 -6.28 5.04 24.66
N VAL A 102 -6.19 4.75 23.36
CA VAL A 102 -5.74 5.73 22.37
C VAL A 102 -6.71 6.89 22.59
N GLN A 103 -6.21 7.98 23.18
CA GLN A 103 -6.99 9.22 23.25
C GLN A 103 -7.32 9.51 21.79
N GLU A 104 -8.61 9.56 21.46
CA GLU A 104 -9.07 10.00 20.15
C GLU A 104 -8.53 11.42 19.99
N GLU A 105 -7.36 11.55 19.35
CA GLU A 105 -6.79 12.84 19.04
C GLU A 105 -7.83 13.53 18.15
N GLU A 106 -8.49 14.57 18.65
CA GLU A 106 -9.41 15.38 17.85
C GLU A 106 -8.65 15.90 16.63
N ILE A 107 -8.97 15.36 15.46
CA ILE A 107 -8.35 15.77 14.22
C ILE A 107 -9.00 17.10 13.84
N PRO A 108 -8.23 18.22 13.86
CA PRO A 108 -8.79 19.51 13.55
C PRO A 108 -9.20 19.59 12.08
N PHE A 109 -10.32 20.22 11.80
CA PHE A 109 -10.77 20.45 10.44
C PHE A 109 -9.77 21.34 9.68
N PHE A 110 -9.48 20.97 8.44
CA PHE A 110 -8.70 21.80 7.53
C PHE A 110 -9.64 22.72 6.77
N ARG A 111 -9.66 24.02 7.14
CA ARG A 111 -10.52 25.04 6.54
C ARG A 111 -9.71 26.26 6.14
N PRO A 112 -9.10 26.27 4.94
CA PRO A 112 -8.29 27.40 4.51
C PRO A 112 -9.08 28.69 4.24
N GLY A 113 -10.43 28.62 4.21
CA GLY A 113 -11.27 29.76 3.86
C GLY A 113 -11.20 30.15 2.39
N GLY A 114 -11.95 31.17 1.98
CA GLY A 114 -12.03 31.68 0.61
C GLY A 114 -13.47 32.02 0.25
N SER A 115 -13.69 33.09 -0.51
CA SER A 115 -15.00 33.51 -1.01
C SER A 115 -15.42 32.72 -2.26
N ASN A 116 -14.47 32.06 -2.91
CA ASN A 116 -14.65 31.22 -4.09
C ASN A 116 -13.61 30.08 -4.11
N ALA A 117 -13.78 29.13 -5.04
CA ALA A 117 -12.91 27.97 -5.15
C ALA A 117 -11.44 28.35 -5.43
N GLU A 118 -11.19 29.37 -6.23
CA GLU A 118 -9.82 29.79 -6.56
C GLU A 118 -9.07 30.35 -5.34
N GLU A 119 -9.72 31.19 -4.57
CA GLU A 119 -9.19 31.67 -3.29
C GLU A 119 -8.99 30.54 -2.29
N ALA A 120 -9.92 29.59 -2.21
CA ALA A 120 -9.81 28.43 -1.35
C ALA A 120 -8.56 27.60 -1.70
N TRP A 121 -8.28 27.37 -2.98
CA TRP A 121 -7.05 26.72 -3.45
C TRP A 121 -5.78 27.50 -3.14
N ALA A 122 -5.81 28.83 -3.34
CA ALA A 122 -4.68 29.70 -3.00
C ALA A 122 -4.40 29.68 -1.49
N ASN A 123 -5.44 29.74 -0.68
CA ASN A 123 -5.34 29.67 0.78
C ASN A 123 -4.85 28.30 1.27
N MET A 124 -5.32 27.21 0.68
CA MET A 124 -4.78 25.87 0.95
C MET A 124 -3.26 25.84 0.71
N ARG A 125 -2.81 26.32 -0.45
CA ARG A 125 -1.38 26.35 -0.81
C ARG A 125 -0.56 27.14 0.19
N ARG A 126 -1.10 28.24 0.70
CA ARG A 126 -0.44 29.13 1.66
C ARG A 126 -0.41 28.54 3.07
N LEU A 127 -1.52 27.95 3.51
CA LEU A 127 -1.69 27.46 4.88
C LEU A 127 -0.97 26.11 5.12
N LEU A 128 -1.05 25.21 4.16
CA LEU A 128 -0.64 23.82 4.35
C LEU A 128 0.84 23.63 4.77
N PRO A 129 1.81 24.43 4.29
CA PRO A 129 3.20 24.33 4.74
C PRO A 129 3.42 24.62 6.24
N THR A 130 2.50 25.34 6.88
CA THR A 130 2.58 25.73 8.29
C THR A 130 1.45 25.15 9.13
N TRP A 131 0.59 24.32 8.55
CA TRP A 131 -0.54 23.74 9.27
C TRP A 131 -0.06 22.80 10.38
N ALA A 132 -0.30 23.24 11.62
CA ALA A 132 0.27 22.63 12.82
C ALA A 132 0.03 21.12 12.94
N PRO A 133 -1.18 20.57 12.67
CA PRO A 133 -1.42 19.13 12.79
C PRO A 133 -0.45 18.26 11.98
N LEU A 134 -0.12 18.65 10.74
CA LEU A 134 0.85 17.91 9.93
C LEU A 134 2.30 18.21 10.35
N ARG A 135 2.61 19.46 10.71
CA ARG A 135 3.98 19.84 11.04
C ARG A 135 4.45 19.30 12.38
N GLN A 136 3.58 19.20 13.35
CA GLN A 136 3.87 18.62 14.67
C GLN A 136 4.18 17.12 14.62
N LEU A 137 3.83 16.42 13.54
CA LEU A 137 4.25 15.03 13.35
C LEU A 137 5.78 14.89 13.29
N GLY A 138 6.50 15.88 12.78
CA GLY A 138 7.97 15.85 12.66
C GLY A 138 8.51 14.76 11.70
N THR A 139 7.64 14.08 11.00
CA THR A 139 7.96 12.90 10.16
C THR A 139 7.78 13.15 8.67
N LEU A 140 7.51 14.39 8.28
CA LEU A 140 7.29 14.82 6.91
C LEU A 140 8.36 15.82 6.47
N ARG A 141 8.75 15.75 5.21
CA ARG A 141 9.66 16.73 4.59
C ARG A 141 8.94 18.06 4.32
N ASP A 142 9.70 19.10 3.96
CA ASP A 142 9.17 20.47 3.88
C ASP A 142 8.55 20.83 2.53
N LYS A 143 8.98 20.17 1.45
CA LYS A 143 8.51 20.53 0.12
C LYS A 143 7.06 20.09 -0.10
N LEU A 144 6.19 21.08 -0.31
CA LEU A 144 4.78 20.88 -0.63
C LEU A 144 4.62 20.41 -2.06
N ILE A 145 3.88 19.32 -2.25
CA ILE A 145 3.46 18.79 -3.55
C ILE A 145 1.95 19.03 -3.68
N MET A 146 1.60 20.01 -4.54
CA MET A 146 0.19 20.33 -4.80
C MET A 146 -0.41 19.35 -5.80
N PRO A 147 -1.74 19.14 -5.74
CA PRO A 147 -2.45 18.38 -6.75
C PRO A 147 -2.25 18.94 -8.16
N GLN A 148 -2.42 18.08 -9.16
CA GLN A 148 -2.30 18.40 -10.59
C GLN A 148 -3.59 18.08 -11.33
N GLY A 149 -3.83 18.74 -12.47
CA GLY A 149 -4.93 18.46 -13.38
C GLY A 149 -6.15 19.35 -13.20
N CYS A 150 -7.31 18.88 -13.62
CA CYS A 150 -8.54 19.64 -13.64
C CYS A 150 -9.19 19.70 -12.25
N ARG A 151 -9.49 20.89 -11.77
CA ARG A 151 -10.15 21.11 -10.47
C ARG A 151 -11.66 20.87 -10.47
N THR A 152 -12.23 20.55 -11.64
CA THR A 152 -13.64 20.19 -11.84
C THR A 152 -13.73 18.86 -12.60
N ALA A 153 -12.74 17.98 -12.41
CA ALA A 153 -12.69 16.70 -13.10
C ALA A 153 -13.75 15.73 -12.59
N ASP A 154 -14.32 14.94 -13.48
CA ASP A 154 -15.24 13.85 -13.13
C ASP A 154 -14.51 12.66 -12.43
N ILE A 155 -13.19 12.53 -12.63
CA ILE A 155 -12.39 11.43 -12.07
C ILE A 155 -11.23 12.03 -11.25
N ALA A 156 -11.14 11.62 -9.98
CA ALA A 156 -10.02 11.93 -9.11
C ALA A 156 -9.17 10.66 -8.83
N PHE A 157 -7.89 10.70 -9.14
CA PHE A 157 -6.93 9.67 -8.76
C PHE A 157 -6.22 10.08 -7.47
N VAL A 158 -6.28 9.22 -6.46
CA VAL A 158 -5.70 9.47 -5.14
C VAL A 158 -4.65 8.41 -4.82
N GLY A 159 -3.40 8.83 -4.71
CA GLY A 159 -2.28 8.00 -4.24
C GLY A 159 -2.05 8.15 -2.73
N ASP A 160 -1.03 7.49 -2.23
CA ASP A 160 -0.64 7.51 -0.82
C ASP A 160 0.21 8.73 -0.45
N ALA A 161 1.43 8.84 -0.97
CA ALA A 161 2.36 9.91 -0.61
C ALA A 161 3.36 10.21 -1.73
N PRO A 162 3.92 11.44 -1.75
CA PRO A 162 4.96 11.80 -2.68
C PRO A 162 6.24 10.98 -2.52
N GLY A 163 6.81 10.56 -3.65
CA GLY A 163 8.12 9.96 -3.75
C GLY A 163 9.24 10.98 -4.01
N TYR A 164 10.43 10.47 -4.30
CA TYR A 164 11.60 11.30 -4.63
C TYR A 164 11.36 12.15 -5.89
N TYR A 165 10.83 11.54 -6.95
CA TYR A 165 10.62 12.24 -8.23
C TYR A 165 9.50 13.27 -8.12
N ASP A 166 8.47 12.99 -7.32
CA ASP A 166 7.40 13.95 -7.03
C ASP A 166 7.96 15.17 -6.29
N GLU A 167 8.76 14.93 -5.26
CA GLU A 167 9.42 15.98 -4.49
C GLU A 167 10.37 16.79 -5.38
N LYS A 168 11.15 16.14 -6.24
CA LYS A 168 12.06 16.83 -7.16
C LYS A 168 11.31 17.74 -8.13
N ALA A 169 10.25 17.23 -8.76
CA ALA A 169 9.43 17.98 -9.72
C ALA A 169 8.46 18.98 -9.06
N GLY A 170 8.03 18.72 -7.81
CA GLY A 170 6.98 19.49 -7.14
C GLY A 170 5.57 19.14 -7.63
N LEU A 171 5.39 17.97 -8.26
CA LEU A 171 4.15 17.48 -8.86
C LEU A 171 3.92 16.02 -8.45
N PRO A 172 2.66 15.57 -8.29
CA PRO A 172 2.35 14.19 -7.96
C PRO A 172 2.58 13.24 -9.15
N PHE A 173 2.80 11.97 -8.85
CA PHE A 173 2.92 10.88 -9.84
C PHE A 173 3.98 11.14 -10.91
N GLN A 174 5.21 11.39 -10.48
CA GLN A 174 6.37 11.53 -11.34
C GLN A 174 7.20 10.24 -11.39
N GLY A 175 8.19 10.22 -12.30
CA GLY A 175 9.07 9.06 -12.49
C GLY A 175 8.37 7.88 -13.20
N GLU A 176 8.92 6.68 -13.05
CA GLU A 176 8.46 5.49 -13.79
C GLU A 176 7.01 5.10 -13.45
N ALA A 177 6.62 5.18 -12.18
CA ALA A 177 5.23 4.92 -11.76
C ALA A 177 4.26 5.93 -12.38
N GLY A 178 4.65 7.20 -12.46
CA GLY A 178 3.89 8.23 -13.15
C GLY A 178 3.71 7.93 -14.64
N GLY A 179 4.76 7.46 -15.32
CA GLY A 179 4.66 7.01 -16.71
C GLY A 179 3.69 5.83 -16.92
N LYS A 180 3.53 4.95 -15.91
CA LYS A 180 2.50 3.89 -15.97
C LYS A 180 1.08 4.47 -15.80
N LEU A 181 0.91 5.46 -14.93
CA LEU A 181 -0.36 6.18 -14.80
C LEU A 181 -0.71 6.89 -16.11
N ASP A 182 0.25 7.53 -16.77
CA ASP A 182 0.03 8.17 -18.07
C ASP A 182 -0.42 7.16 -19.14
N GLY A 183 0.18 5.97 -19.12
CA GLY A 183 -0.25 4.87 -19.98
C GLY A 183 -1.69 4.42 -19.71
N MET A 184 -2.11 4.36 -18.45
CA MET A 184 -3.48 4.06 -18.06
C MET A 184 -4.45 5.15 -18.54
N LEU A 185 -4.15 6.42 -18.27
CA LEU A 185 -4.94 7.55 -18.72
C LEU A 185 -5.10 7.56 -20.24
N LYS A 186 -4.00 7.38 -20.97
CA LYS A 186 -4.02 7.28 -22.43
C LYS A 186 -4.91 6.13 -22.93
N ALA A 187 -4.89 4.98 -22.27
CA ALA A 187 -5.76 3.86 -22.61
C ALA A 187 -7.24 4.17 -22.36
N MET A 188 -7.55 4.98 -21.34
CA MET A 188 -8.88 5.53 -21.08
C MET A 188 -9.28 6.62 -22.07
N GLY A 189 -8.36 7.15 -22.86
CA GLY A 189 -8.56 8.30 -23.76
C GLY A 189 -8.47 9.63 -23.06
N LEU A 190 -7.76 9.68 -21.92
CA LEU A 190 -7.63 10.86 -21.05
C LEU A 190 -6.17 11.33 -21.00
N THR A 191 -6.01 12.60 -20.57
CA THR A 191 -4.72 13.20 -20.23
C THR A 191 -4.71 13.64 -18.76
N ARG A 192 -3.53 14.01 -18.23
CA ARG A 192 -3.42 14.52 -16.85
C ARG A 192 -4.24 15.77 -16.61
N GLU A 193 -4.42 16.60 -17.62
CA GLU A 193 -5.16 17.87 -17.55
C GLU A 193 -6.68 17.66 -17.47
N GLN A 194 -7.18 16.47 -17.80
CA GLN A 194 -8.62 16.13 -17.80
C GLN A 194 -9.07 15.43 -16.52
N VAL A 195 -8.14 14.97 -15.70
CA VAL A 195 -8.40 14.29 -14.43
C VAL A 195 -7.84 15.09 -13.28
N TYR A 196 -8.25 14.78 -12.05
CA TYR A 196 -7.65 15.33 -10.85
C TYR A 196 -6.68 14.33 -10.24
N LEU A 197 -5.43 14.73 -10.04
CA LEU A 197 -4.35 13.89 -9.54
C LEU A 197 -3.89 14.39 -8.19
N THR A 198 -4.05 13.62 -7.16
CA THR A 198 -3.63 13.96 -5.80
C THR A 198 -3.10 12.76 -5.03
N GLN A 199 -2.50 13.01 -3.89
CA GLN A 199 -2.03 12.01 -2.93
C GLN A 199 -2.58 12.35 -1.55
N LEU A 200 -2.73 11.36 -0.67
CA LEU A 200 -3.21 11.60 0.70
C LEU A 200 -2.27 12.58 1.40
N LEU A 201 -0.99 12.29 1.41
CA LEU A 201 0.01 13.21 1.92
C LEU A 201 0.41 14.23 0.85
N LYS A 202 0.63 15.48 1.27
CA LYS A 202 1.14 16.56 0.40
C LYS A 202 2.65 16.79 0.60
N PHE A 203 3.25 16.02 1.48
CA PHE A 203 4.66 16.08 1.81
C PHE A 203 5.22 14.67 1.83
N ARG A 204 6.44 14.51 1.33
CA ARG A 204 7.11 13.22 1.32
C ARG A 204 7.41 12.76 2.76
N PRO A 205 7.07 11.51 3.14
CA PRO A 205 7.49 10.95 4.41
C PRO A 205 9.01 10.96 4.57
N SER A 206 9.50 11.46 5.70
CA SER A 206 10.94 11.53 5.97
C SER A 206 11.46 10.25 6.61
N GLN A 207 12.74 9.96 6.40
CA GLN A 207 13.47 8.89 7.06
C GLN A 207 14.96 9.23 7.17
N PRO A 208 15.70 8.65 8.14
CA PRO A 208 17.11 8.88 8.29
C PRO A 208 17.90 8.55 7.01
N ARG A 209 18.89 9.39 6.68
CA ARG A 209 19.76 9.23 5.50
C ARG A 209 19.00 9.02 4.18
N GLN A 210 17.84 9.70 4.04
CA GLN A 210 16.98 9.55 2.89
C GLN A 210 17.61 10.11 1.61
N THR A 211 17.66 9.26 0.58
CA THR A 211 18.04 9.62 -0.80
C THR A 211 16.85 9.40 -1.74
N LEU A 212 16.94 8.41 -2.62
CA LEU A 212 15.84 8.02 -3.54
C LEU A 212 14.76 7.19 -2.85
N ASN A 213 15.12 6.51 -1.75
CA ASN A 213 14.26 5.61 -1.00
C ASN A 213 13.04 6.35 -0.42
N THR A 214 11.91 5.67 -0.40
CA THR A 214 10.65 6.13 0.19
C THR A 214 10.16 5.08 1.18
N ARG A 215 9.63 5.53 2.30
CA ARG A 215 8.85 4.68 3.19
C ARG A 215 7.36 4.91 2.97
N PRO A 216 6.50 3.92 3.25
CA PRO A 216 5.07 4.16 3.28
C PRO A 216 4.70 5.17 4.39
N PRO A 217 3.59 5.90 4.23
CA PRO A 217 3.00 6.69 5.30
C PRO A 217 2.64 5.84 6.51
N SER A 218 2.79 6.39 7.70
CA SER A 218 2.23 5.81 8.93
C SER A 218 0.73 6.08 9.02
N ASP A 219 0.02 5.31 9.86
CA ASP A 219 -1.41 5.53 10.09
C ASP A 219 -1.71 6.92 10.64
N LYS A 220 -0.84 7.44 11.51
CA LYS A 220 -0.95 8.79 12.03
C LYS A 220 -0.79 9.85 10.94
N GLU A 221 0.15 9.67 10.02
CA GLU A 221 0.33 10.57 8.86
C GLU A 221 -0.90 10.54 7.93
N LEU A 222 -1.45 9.35 7.66
CA LEU A 222 -2.67 9.21 6.87
C LEU A 222 -3.86 9.91 7.54
N LEU A 223 -4.05 9.68 8.83
CA LEU A 223 -5.14 10.25 9.62
C LEU A 223 -5.09 11.77 9.63
N PHE A 224 -3.92 12.37 9.88
CA PHE A 224 -3.75 13.82 9.93
C PHE A 224 -3.76 14.48 8.55
N SER A 225 -3.51 13.75 7.47
CA SER A 225 -3.59 14.26 6.09
C SER A 225 -5.01 14.24 5.53
N ARG A 226 -5.89 13.41 6.07
CA ARG A 226 -7.25 13.22 5.57
C ARG A 226 -8.07 14.51 5.47
N PRO A 227 -8.09 15.43 6.46
CA PRO A 227 -8.85 16.68 6.35
C PRO A 227 -8.48 17.55 5.14
N VAL A 228 -7.24 17.41 4.66
CA VAL A 228 -6.79 18.10 3.44
C VAL A 228 -7.45 17.49 2.21
N VAL A 229 -7.55 16.16 2.16
CA VAL A 229 -8.21 15.46 1.05
C VAL A 229 -9.72 15.65 1.11
N ASP A 230 -10.33 15.67 2.31
CA ASP A 230 -11.74 16.03 2.49
C ASP A 230 -12.05 17.39 1.86
N PHE A 231 -11.19 18.38 2.13
CA PHE A 231 -11.31 19.71 1.54
C PHE A 231 -11.15 19.69 0.01
N GLU A 232 -10.18 18.95 -0.52
CA GLU A 232 -9.99 18.80 -1.97
C GLU A 232 -11.22 18.19 -2.64
N MET A 233 -11.73 17.07 -2.10
CA MET A 233 -12.89 16.38 -2.68
C MET A 233 -14.15 17.23 -2.60
N ALA A 234 -14.31 18.04 -1.54
CA ALA A 234 -15.41 18.98 -1.42
C ALA A 234 -15.38 20.10 -2.48
N LEU A 235 -14.19 20.50 -2.93
CA LEU A 235 -14.02 21.51 -3.99
C LEU A 235 -14.13 20.91 -5.40
N VAL A 236 -13.51 19.75 -5.63
CA VAL A 236 -13.46 19.11 -6.96
C VAL A 236 -14.79 18.44 -7.31
N GLN A 237 -15.44 17.81 -6.33
CA GLN A 237 -16.71 17.07 -6.47
C GLN A 237 -16.70 16.06 -7.64
N PRO A 238 -15.70 15.15 -7.69
CA PRO A 238 -15.62 14.19 -8.77
C PRO A 238 -16.79 13.19 -8.71
N ARG A 239 -17.17 12.62 -9.85
CA ARG A 239 -18.17 11.54 -9.92
C ARG A 239 -17.64 10.23 -9.39
N VAL A 240 -16.33 10.01 -9.47
CA VAL A 240 -15.66 8.80 -8.97
C VAL A 240 -14.25 9.11 -8.50
N ILE A 241 -13.85 8.49 -7.40
CA ILE A 241 -12.48 8.48 -6.89
C ILE A 241 -11.83 7.14 -7.24
N VAL A 242 -10.60 7.17 -7.71
CA VAL A 242 -9.75 5.99 -7.92
C VAL A 242 -8.66 5.98 -6.86
N ALA A 243 -8.75 5.07 -5.89
CA ALA A 243 -7.72 4.88 -4.88
C ALA A 243 -6.61 3.98 -5.43
N LEU A 244 -5.41 4.53 -5.56
CA LEU A 244 -4.25 3.87 -6.14
C LEU A 244 -3.45 3.11 -5.07
N GLY A 245 -3.76 1.84 -4.88
CA GLY A 245 -3.10 0.94 -3.94
C GLY A 245 -3.77 0.86 -2.57
N VAL A 246 -3.36 -0.15 -1.80
CA VAL A 246 -3.94 -0.46 -0.48
C VAL A 246 -3.78 0.67 0.54
N ILE A 247 -2.66 1.41 0.49
CA ILE A 247 -2.40 2.51 1.43
C ILE A 247 -3.35 3.68 1.16
N ALA A 248 -3.55 4.03 -0.12
CA ALA A 248 -4.51 5.06 -0.50
C ALA A 248 -5.94 4.66 -0.11
N ALA A 249 -6.33 3.41 -0.35
CA ALA A 249 -7.62 2.88 0.07
C ALA A 249 -7.82 2.94 1.59
N ARG A 250 -6.81 2.49 2.37
CA ARG A 250 -6.84 2.53 3.83
C ARG A 250 -6.99 3.96 4.37
N GLY A 251 -6.22 4.90 3.84
CA GLY A 251 -6.27 6.29 4.28
C GLY A 251 -7.58 7.00 3.95
N LEU A 252 -8.20 6.69 2.80
CA LEU A 252 -9.52 7.20 2.42
C LEU A 252 -10.64 6.54 3.22
N LEU A 253 -10.70 5.21 3.21
CA LEU A 253 -11.88 4.45 3.63
C LEU A 253 -11.87 4.10 5.11
N GLN A 254 -10.72 4.13 5.78
CA GLN A 254 -10.55 3.80 7.22
C GLN A 254 -11.14 2.43 7.61
N GLN A 255 -11.06 1.46 6.72
CA GLN A 255 -11.57 0.09 6.92
C GLN A 255 -10.53 -0.87 7.53
N GLY A 256 -9.52 -0.34 8.22
CA GLY A 256 -8.46 -1.12 8.82
C GLY A 256 -7.45 -1.69 7.79
N ASN A 257 -6.75 -2.74 8.18
CA ASN A 257 -5.71 -3.36 7.35
C ASN A 257 -6.27 -4.49 6.47
N LEU A 258 -7.18 -4.18 5.55
CA LEU A 258 -7.65 -5.13 4.57
C LEU A 258 -6.60 -5.35 3.46
N PRO A 259 -6.48 -6.56 2.91
CA PRO A 259 -5.68 -6.80 1.71
C PRO A 259 -6.31 -6.09 0.49
N LEU A 260 -5.49 -5.76 -0.51
CA LEU A 260 -5.96 -5.05 -1.70
C LEU A 260 -7.14 -5.77 -2.38
N ALA A 261 -7.09 -7.10 -2.47
CA ALA A 261 -8.15 -7.90 -3.08
C ALA A 261 -9.52 -7.66 -2.42
N ALA A 262 -9.58 -7.55 -1.08
CA ALA A 262 -10.82 -7.27 -0.38
C ALA A 262 -11.37 -5.86 -0.68
N TYR A 263 -10.48 -4.89 -0.91
CA TYR A 263 -10.90 -3.57 -1.37
C TYR A 263 -11.43 -3.58 -2.81
N GLN A 264 -10.92 -4.46 -3.68
CA GLN A 264 -11.30 -4.54 -5.10
C GLN A 264 -12.63 -5.28 -5.35
N GLU A 265 -13.13 -6.03 -4.36
CA GLU A 265 -14.38 -6.81 -4.49
C GLU A 265 -15.62 -5.96 -4.73
N ARG A 266 -15.61 -4.69 -4.29
CA ARG A 266 -16.78 -3.79 -4.38
C ARG A 266 -16.38 -2.34 -4.62
N VAL A 267 -17.35 -1.53 -5.01
CA VAL A 267 -17.25 -0.07 -4.98
C VAL A 267 -17.50 0.40 -3.56
N TRP A 268 -16.63 1.24 -3.06
CA TRP A 268 -16.72 1.87 -1.74
C TRP A 268 -17.33 3.26 -1.89
N GLU A 269 -17.49 3.95 -0.77
CA GLU A 269 -17.97 5.32 -0.74
C GLU A 269 -17.08 6.19 0.16
N TYR A 270 -16.82 7.41 -0.28
CA TYR A 270 -16.09 8.43 0.45
C TYR A 270 -16.84 9.75 0.38
N ASN A 271 -17.47 10.17 1.50
CA ASN A 271 -18.28 11.39 1.56
C ASN A 271 -19.35 11.48 0.45
N GLY A 272 -20.03 10.38 0.16
CA GLY A 272 -21.06 10.29 -0.89
C GLY A 272 -20.52 10.08 -2.31
N ILE A 273 -19.18 10.03 -2.49
CA ILE A 273 -18.54 9.82 -3.78
C ILE A 273 -18.11 8.35 -3.89
N PRO A 274 -18.46 7.64 -4.98
CA PRO A 274 -18.04 6.26 -5.18
C PRO A 274 -16.51 6.15 -5.34
N VAL A 275 -15.92 5.12 -4.73
CA VAL A 275 -14.48 4.84 -4.75
C VAL A 275 -14.21 3.48 -5.36
N VAL A 276 -13.45 3.45 -6.43
CA VAL A 276 -12.88 2.23 -7.02
C VAL A 276 -11.45 2.10 -6.55
N VAL A 277 -11.10 0.95 -5.99
CA VAL A 277 -9.73 0.67 -5.52
C VAL A 277 -9.02 -0.17 -6.57
N THR A 278 -7.80 0.22 -6.93
CA THR A 278 -6.95 -0.48 -7.89
C THR A 278 -5.52 -0.60 -7.38
N HIS A 279 -4.68 -1.29 -8.12
CA HIS A 279 -3.25 -1.35 -7.82
C HIS A 279 -2.58 0.03 -7.98
N HIS A 280 -1.57 0.30 -7.15
CA HIS A 280 -0.72 1.46 -7.36
C HIS A 280 0.04 1.33 -8.71
N PRO A 281 0.23 2.41 -9.50
CA PRO A 281 0.88 2.33 -10.81
C PRO A 281 2.27 1.67 -10.80
N SER A 282 3.02 1.75 -9.69
CA SER A 282 4.30 1.05 -9.53
C SER A 282 4.18 -0.48 -9.60
N TYR A 283 3.00 -1.04 -9.36
CA TYR A 283 2.77 -2.48 -9.51
C TYR A 283 2.98 -2.92 -10.98
N LEU A 284 2.59 -2.09 -11.94
CA LEU A 284 2.77 -2.33 -13.37
C LEU A 284 4.25 -2.31 -13.82
N LEU A 285 5.18 -1.88 -12.97
CA LEU A 285 6.61 -1.98 -13.22
C LEU A 285 7.14 -3.39 -12.96
N ARG A 286 6.46 -4.15 -12.10
CA ARG A 286 6.88 -5.46 -11.60
C ARG A 286 6.14 -6.64 -12.23
N THR A 287 4.94 -6.39 -12.79
CA THR A 287 4.13 -7.44 -13.40
C THR A 287 4.08 -7.31 -14.93
N SER A 288 4.30 -8.44 -15.60
CA SER A 288 4.03 -8.60 -17.03
C SER A 288 2.81 -9.49 -17.30
N ASP A 289 2.18 -10.00 -16.23
CA ASP A 289 1.02 -10.89 -16.33
C ASP A 289 -0.17 -10.21 -17.00
N LEU A 290 -0.71 -10.84 -18.04
CA LEU A 290 -1.83 -10.31 -18.81
C LEU A 290 -3.15 -10.36 -18.02
N GLY A 291 -3.32 -11.36 -17.16
CA GLY A 291 -4.51 -11.49 -16.31
C GLY A 291 -4.59 -10.35 -15.29
N GLU A 292 -3.47 -10.00 -14.65
CA GLU A 292 -3.40 -8.87 -13.73
C GLU A 292 -3.64 -7.53 -14.44
N ARG A 293 -3.09 -7.36 -15.65
CA ARG A 293 -3.36 -6.17 -16.48
C ARG A 293 -4.82 -6.10 -16.91
N ARG A 294 -5.44 -7.26 -17.19
CA ARG A 294 -6.87 -7.32 -17.53
C ARG A 294 -7.73 -6.92 -16.34
N ARG A 295 -7.48 -7.44 -15.13
CA ARG A 295 -8.22 -7.06 -13.91
C ARG A 295 -8.14 -5.56 -13.65
N LEU A 296 -6.93 -5.00 -13.68
CA LEU A 296 -6.73 -3.56 -13.53
C LEU A 296 -7.49 -2.77 -14.60
N TRP A 297 -7.50 -3.26 -15.84
CA TRP A 297 -8.23 -2.61 -16.92
C TRP A 297 -9.76 -2.68 -16.73
N GLU A 298 -10.29 -3.77 -16.20
CA GLU A 298 -11.71 -3.89 -15.86
C GLU A 298 -12.13 -2.89 -14.77
N GLU A 299 -11.25 -2.60 -13.81
CA GLU A 299 -11.45 -1.53 -12.84
C GLU A 299 -11.50 -0.16 -13.54
N MET A 300 -10.62 0.09 -14.50
CA MET A 300 -10.65 1.35 -15.26
C MET A 300 -11.88 1.47 -16.16
N LEU A 301 -12.35 0.38 -16.77
CA LEU A 301 -13.62 0.39 -17.50
C LEU A 301 -14.80 0.75 -16.57
N ARG A 302 -14.85 0.20 -15.37
CA ARG A 302 -15.84 0.56 -14.34
C ARG A 302 -15.77 2.04 -13.98
N VAL A 303 -14.56 2.58 -13.79
CA VAL A 303 -14.35 4.02 -13.54
C VAL A 303 -14.88 4.87 -14.69
N MET A 304 -14.59 4.48 -15.94
CA MET A 304 -15.09 5.18 -17.13
C MET A 304 -16.63 5.17 -17.20
N GLU A 305 -17.26 4.03 -16.90
CA GLU A 305 -18.73 3.91 -16.84
C GLU A 305 -19.32 4.84 -15.79
N MET A 306 -18.75 4.87 -14.58
CA MET A 306 -19.20 5.73 -13.48
C MET A 306 -19.02 7.22 -13.79
N ALA A 307 -17.96 7.58 -14.51
CA ALA A 307 -17.73 8.94 -14.97
C ALA A 307 -18.57 9.33 -16.20
N GLY A 308 -19.31 8.38 -16.79
CA GLY A 308 -20.11 8.63 -18.00
C GLY A 308 -19.26 8.77 -19.27
N LEU A 309 -18.04 8.22 -19.29
CA LEU A 309 -17.17 8.27 -20.45
C LEU A 309 -17.55 7.21 -21.50
N PRO A 310 -17.45 7.50 -22.80
CA PRO A 310 -17.70 6.53 -23.85
C PRO A 310 -16.60 5.44 -23.83
N ILE A 311 -17.01 4.19 -23.94
CA ILE A 311 -16.12 3.03 -24.02
C ILE A 311 -16.33 2.35 -25.37
N ASN A 312 -15.28 2.32 -26.19
CA ASN A 312 -15.28 1.65 -27.49
C ASN A 312 -14.91 0.16 -27.40
N ASP A 313 -15.20 -0.60 -28.46
CA ASP A 313 -14.95 -2.05 -28.49
C ASP A 313 -13.46 -2.40 -28.35
N LYS A 314 -12.56 -1.57 -28.85
CA LYS A 314 -11.12 -1.75 -28.69
C LYS A 314 -10.72 -1.67 -27.21
N GLN A 315 -11.27 -0.72 -26.46
CA GLN A 315 -11.03 -0.58 -25.01
C GLN A 315 -11.61 -1.78 -24.26
N ARG A 316 -12.80 -2.24 -24.60
CA ARG A 316 -13.37 -3.47 -24.03
C ARG A 316 -12.52 -4.70 -24.27
N GLY A 317 -11.83 -4.76 -25.41
CA GLY A 317 -10.94 -5.85 -25.82
C GLY A 317 -9.52 -5.79 -25.28
N TYR A 318 -9.10 -4.74 -24.56
CA TYR A 318 -7.72 -4.67 -24.06
C TYR A 318 -7.41 -5.79 -23.08
N PHE A 319 -6.23 -6.41 -23.27
CA PHE A 319 -5.69 -7.48 -22.42
C PHE A 319 -6.56 -8.76 -22.35
N LEU A 320 -7.53 -8.92 -23.24
CA LEU A 320 -8.18 -10.24 -23.40
C LEU A 320 -7.18 -11.21 -24.02
N ALA A 321 -7.19 -12.46 -23.54
CA ALA A 321 -6.47 -13.53 -24.20
C ALA A 321 -7.00 -13.62 -25.65
N LYS A 322 -6.10 -13.67 -26.63
CA LYS A 322 -6.51 -13.95 -28.01
C LYS A 322 -7.17 -15.33 -27.98
N SER A 323 -8.49 -15.39 -28.25
CA SER A 323 -9.15 -16.64 -28.54
C SER A 323 -8.36 -17.30 -29.68
N GLY A 324 -7.76 -18.45 -29.36
CA GLY A 324 -6.88 -19.17 -30.27
C GLY A 324 -7.52 -19.36 -31.64
N ALA A 325 -6.75 -19.02 -32.65
CA ALA A 325 -7.02 -19.46 -34.00
C ALA A 325 -6.64 -20.93 -34.12
#